data_980133d9c36f88a6c68ab9d42e3d63e0
#
_entry.id   980133d9c36f88a6c68ab9d42e3d63e0
#
_cell.length_a   1.000
_cell.length_b   1.000
_cell.length_c   1.000
_cell.angle_alpha   90.00
_cell.angle_beta   90.00
_cell.angle_gamma   90.00
#
_symmetry.space_group_name_H-M   'P 1'
#
loop_
_entity.id
_entity.type
_entity.pdbx_description
1 polymer ?
#
loop_
_entity_poly.entity_id
_entity_poly.type
_entity_poly.pdbx_seq_one_letter_code
_entity_poly.pdbx_strand_id
1 'polypeptide(L)'
;MLDFIKLRIDNQELINRVFLHPDFVKCIPKNNYYYSKYQKEIEKKLQLDFHKINDFNEFDYVDVCISPHYHFNNYLHNGNDLTPENCIKSIFEILDYLQIKSYELNELKVVNLEVGVNIIPETDVKELINGIYYSKKTPFMVYDSKIPHYRRTEKKDTEYKIIKTYAKGLQCHERQQYEVDINTFRFEVKTKKHRKIKSLGITTAKDLLNIAKYPRLAEEVINEWQNVLLINLTPDLATLRRDEVRFIKQSVKFDFWNDLLTKKHRNTVRNNKNKYYNILKGKNNLHHLIKLQIIDKIYQLLNCANSPQETPINKGILKTKETALNTINGENAQLEQTNRQCLVTGLRIDMQKKNSVYLSNAGLLWYYKNDIKTFLQLQNRFLTSEKRKLKIIEQIYYIAHNIRNTKTNEYHNRNKFVERNYNVNQLQFSFN
;
A
#
# COMPACT_ATOMS: atom_id res chain seq x y z
N MET A 1 -1.73 -2.03 -8.31
CA MET A 1 -2.83 -1.26 -8.92
C MET A 1 -4.19 -1.51 -8.26
N LEU A 2 -4.75 -2.72 -8.26
CA LEU A 2 -6.02 -3.01 -7.57
C LEU A 2 -5.76 -3.34 -6.11
N ASP A 3 -6.46 -2.62 -5.22
CA ASP A 3 -6.28 -2.73 -3.78
C ASP A 3 -7.40 -3.50 -3.09
N PHE A 4 -8.62 -3.26 -3.56
CA PHE A 4 -9.80 -3.92 -3.05
C PHE A 4 -10.81 -4.17 -4.17
N ILE A 5 -11.43 -5.35 -4.13
CA ILE A 5 -12.48 -5.76 -5.07
C ILE A 5 -13.61 -6.40 -4.26
N LYS A 6 -14.84 -6.08 -4.63
CA LYS A 6 -16.01 -6.80 -4.15
C LYS A 6 -16.72 -7.43 -5.35
N LEU A 7 -16.81 -8.74 -5.35
CA LEU A 7 -17.49 -9.54 -6.36
C LEU A 7 -18.82 -10.03 -5.79
N ARG A 8 -19.88 -9.96 -6.57
CA ARG A 8 -21.21 -10.47 -6.21
C ARG A 8 -21.51 -11.72 -7.01
N ILE A 9 -21.96 -12.75 -6.33
CA ILE A 9 -22.39 -14.04 -6.87
C ILE A 9 -23.88 -14.20 -6.54
N ASP A 10 -24.69 -14.39 -7.58
CA ASP A 10 -26.15 -14.63 -7.46
C ASP A 10 -26.51 -16.11 -7.79
N ASN A 11 -25.55 -16.91 -8.27
CA ASN A 11 -25.73 -18.32 -8.61
C ASN A 11 -25.76 -19.16 -7.33
N GLN A 12 -26.84 -19.91 -7.11
CA GLN A 12 -27.06 -20.66 -5.87
C GLN A 12 -26.05 -21.79 -5.66
N GLU A 13 -25.62 -22.47 -6.71
CA GLU A 13 -24.61 -23.52 -6.60
C GLU A 13 -23.27 -22.95 -6.13
N LEU A 14 -22.86 -21.82 -6.71
CA LEU A 14 -21.65 -21.11 -6.26
C LEU A 14 -21.77 -20.58 -4.84
N ILE A 15 -22.95 -20.00 -4.47
CA ILE A 15 -23.21 -19.52 -3.12
C ILE A 15 -23.05 -20.66 -2.12
N ASN A 16 -23.65 -21.84 -2.38
CA ASN A 16 -23.56 -23.00 -1.50
C ASN A 16 -22.12 -23.52 -1.40
N ARG A 17 -21.38 -23.56 -2.51
CA ARG A 17 -19.97 -23.98 -2.53
C ARG A 17 -19.09 -23.11 -1.65
N VAL A 18 -19.16 -21.79 -1.79
CA VAL A 18 -18.37 -20.86 -0.96
C VAL A 18 -18.88 -20.81 0.49
N PHE A 19 -20.18 -21.07 0.73
CA PHE A 19 -20.72 -21.14 2.09
C PHE A 19 -20.16 -22.33 2.88
N LEU A 20 -19.98 -23.47 2.21
CA LEU A 20 -19.45 -24.72 2.80
C LEU A 20 -17.94 -24.77 2.88
N HIS A 21 -17.23 -23.74 2.40
CA HIS A 21 -15.78 -23.74 2.39
C HIS A 21 -15.21 -23.87 3.83
N PRO A 22 -14.32 -24.86 4.10
CA PRO A 22 -13.93 -25.25 5.45
C PRO A 22 -13.07 -24.22 6.20
N ASP A 23 -12.40 -23.34 5.46
CA ASP A 23 -11.44 -22.39 6.02
C ASP A 23 -12.08 -21.10 6.52
N PHE A 24 -13.42 -20.96 6.39
CA PHE A 24 -14.10 -19.77 6.87
C PHE A 24 -14.83 -20.02 8.19
N VAL A 25 -14.73 -19.06 9.09
CA VAL A 25 -15.48 -19.04 10.35
C VAL A 25 -16.66 -18.09 10.26
N LYS A 26 -17.80 -18.52 10.79
CA LYS A 26 -19.02 -17.71 10.85
C LYS A 26 -18.82 -16.60 11.88
N CYS A 27 -19.06 -15.36 11.46
CA CYS A 27 -19.20 -14.24 12.40
C CYS A 27 -20.64 -14.08 12.87
N ILE A 28 -20.82 -13.38 13.98
CA ILE A 28 -22.15 -13.05 14.53
C ILE A 28 -22.92 -12.28 13.45
N PRO A 29 -24.15 -12.67 13.13
CA PRO A 29 -24.97 -11.96 12.16
C PRO A 29 -25.23 -10.52 12.59
N LYS A 30 -25.07 -9.56 11.68
CA LYS A 30 -25.32 -8.14 11.96
C LYS A 30 -26.80 -7.81 12.02
N ASN A 31 -27.62 -8.60 11.34
CA ASN A 31 -29.08 -8.58 11.34
C ASN A 31 -29.60 -9.95 10.90
N ASN A 32 -30.93 -10.17 10.94
CA ASN A 32 -31.54 -11.47 10.63
C ASN A 32 -31.33 -11.98 9.21
N TYR A 33 -30.86 -11.11 8.30
CA TYR A 33 -30.73 -11.37 6.86
C TYR A 33 -29.29 -11.36 6.35
N TYR A 34 -28.30 -11.35 7.24
CA TYR A 34 -26.92 -11.15 6.86
C TYR A 34 -25.94 -12.00 7.67
N TYR A 35 -25.07 -12.72 6.97
CA TYR A 35 -23.97 -13.48 7.55
C TYR A 35 -22.65 -13.02 6.96
N SER A 36 -21.66 -12.76 7.81
CA SER A 36 -20.27 -12.61 7.36
C SER A 36 -19.47 -13.85 7.75
N LYS A 37 -18.68 -14.35 6.81
CA LYS A 37 -17.66 -15.37 7.05
C LYS A 37 -16.28 -14.79 6.74
N TYR A 38 -15.39 -14.92 7.67
CA TYR A 38 -13.99 -14.54 7.48
C TYR A 38 -13.13 -15.79 7.40
N GLN A 39 -12.06 -15.72 6.62
CA GLN A 39 -11.01 -16.73 6.67
C GLN A 39 -10.56 -16.93 8.11
N LYS A 40 -10.17 -18.15 8.51
CA LYS A 40 -9.79 -18.47 9.91
C LYS A 40 -8.71 -17.53 10.46
N GLU A 41 -7.83 -17.07 9.59
CA GLU A 41 -6.90 -15.99 9.89
C GLU A 41 -7.51 -14.66 9.44
N ILE A 42 -8.09 -13.92 10.37
CA ILE A 42 -8.80 -12.62 10.11
C ILE A 42 -7.91 -11.63 9.34
N GLU A 43 -6.59 -11.75 9.45
CA GLU A 43 -5.60 -10.89 8.80
C GLU A 43 -5.53 -11.03 7.28
N LYS A 44 -6.00 -12.14 6.73
CA LYS A 44 -5.94 -12.41 5.28
C LYS A 44 -6.90 -11.59 4.42
N LYS A 45 -7.66 -10.67 5.00
CA LYS A 45 -8.50 -9.70 4.28
C LYS A 45 -9.40 -10.30 3.20
N LEU A 46 -9.81 -11.56 3.40
CA LEU A 46 -10.75 -12.29 2.58
C LEU A 46 -12.03 -12.50 3.38
N GLN A 47 -13.15 -11.98 2.88
CA GLN A 47 -14.43 -11.97 3.57
C GLN A 47 -15.55 -12.36 2.60
N LEU A 48 -16.46 -13.19 3.08
CA LEU A 48 -17.67 -13.58 2.39
C LEU A 48 -18.88 -13.02 3.14
N ASP A 49 -19.65 -12.14 2.51
CA ASP A 49 -20.83 -11.51 3.06
C ASP A 49 -22.07 -12.11 2.39
N PHE A 50 -22.79 -12.97 3.12
CA PHE A 50 -24.00 -13.65 2.63
C PHE A 50 -25.24 -12.82 2.97
N HIS A 51 -26.07 -12.56 1.99
CA HIS A 51 -27.24 -11.69 2.10
C HIS A 51 -28.52 -12.46 1.85
N LYS A 52 -29.50 -12.28 2.75
CA LYS A 52 -30.90 -12.71 2.55
C LYS A 52 -31.77 -11.47 2.39
N ILE A 53 -32.68 -11.49 1.43
CA ILE A 53 -33.68 -10.43 1.24
C ILE A 53 -35.01 -10.85 1.87
N ASN A 54 -35.28 -12.16 1.88
CA ASN A 54 -36.53 -12.76 2.41
C ASN A 54 -36.24 -13.82 3.46
N ASP A 55 -37.25 -14.22 4.21
CA ASP A 55 -37.17 -15.23 5.29
C ASP A 55 -36.99 -16.69 4.83
N PHE A 56 -36.76 -16.91 3.53
CA PHE A 56 -36.44 -18.22 3.00
C PHE A 56 -35.06 -18.68 3.47
N ASN A 57 -34.84 -19.99 3.54
CA ASN A 57 -33.61 -20.59 4.08
C ASN A 57 -32.36 -20.37 3.19
N GLU A 58 -32.51 -19.81 2.00
CA GLU A 58 -31.44 -19.63 1.02
C GLU A 58 -30.92 -18.18 1.01
N PHE A 59 -29.67 -18.00 0.59
CA PHE A 59 -29.09 -16.67 0.41
C PHE A 59 -29.38 -16.17 -1.01
N ASP A 60 -29.79 -14.90 -1.15
CA ASP A 60 -30.05 -14.28 -2.46
C ASP A 60 -28.74 -14.02 -3.23
N TYR A 61 -27.70 -13.64 -2.51
CA TYR A 61 -26.37 -13.44 -3.08
C TYR A 61 -25.30 -13.46 -1.99
N VAL A 62 -24.05 -13.64 -2.44
CA VAL A 62 -22.86 -13.46 -1.62
C VAL A 62 -21.96 -12.40 -2.22
N ASP A 63 -21.46 -11.48 -1.40
CA ASP A 63 -20.40 -10.54 -1.76
C ASP A 63 -19.06 -11.10 -1.29
N VAL A 64 -18.17 -11.40 -2.23
CA VAL A 64 -16.78 -11.85 -1.98
C VAL A 64 -15.87 -10.62 -1.98
N CYS A 65 -15.29 -10.31 -0.83
CA CYS A 65 -14.40 -9.18 -0.62
C CYS A 65 -12.95 -9.65 -0.62
N ILE A 66 -12.16 -9.18 -1.58
CA ILE A 66 -10.76 -9.57 -1.77
C ILE A 66 -9.84 -8.35 -1.83
N SER A 67 -8.59 -8.55 -1.43
CA SER A 67 -7.54 -7.52 -1.46
C SER A 67 -6.29 -8.07 -2.17
N PRO A 68 -6.22 -7.98 -3.51
CA PRO A 68 -5.15 -8.60 -4.30
C PRO A 68 -3.74 -8.13 -3.90
N HIS A 69 -3.59 -6.84 -3.59
CA HIS A 69 -2.31 -6.27 -3.18
C HIS A 69 -1.81 -6.81 -1.84
N TYR A 70 -2.72 -7.02 -0.88
CA TYR A 70 -2.37 -7.69 0.36
C TYR A 70 -2.04 -9.16 0.15
N HIS A 71 -2.79 -9.86 -0.69
CA HIS A 71 -2.52 -11.26 -1.04
C HIS A 71 -1.12 -11.41 -1.64
N PHE A 72 -0.76 -10.57 -2.60
CA PHE A 72 0.58 -10.54 -3.22
C PHE A 72 1.72 -10.41 -2.20
N ASN A 73 1.51 -9.69 -1.12
CA ASN A 73 2.49 -9.47 -0.05
C ASN A 73 2.25 -10.38 1.17
N ASN A 74 1.67 -11.54 1.00
CA ASN A 74 1.35 -12.47 2.11
C ASN A 74 0.59 -11.79 3.25
N TYR A 75 -0.32 -10.87 2.91
CA TYR A 75 -1.19 -10.09 3.81
C TYR A 75 -0.47 -9.15 4.79
N LEU A 76 0.82 -8.91 4.61
CA LEU A 76 1.60 -8.01 5.47
C LEU A 76 1.27 -6.54 5.18
N HIS A 77 1.37 -6.11 3.94
CA HIS A 77 1.13 -4.71 3.55
C HIS A 77 0.69 -4.59 2.08
N ASN A 78 0.38 -3.37 1.67
CA ASN A 78 0.14 -2.96 0.28
C ASN A 78 0.88 -1.65 -0.03
N GLY A 79 2.10 -1.50 0.51
CA GLY A 79 2.91 -0.28 0.40
C GLY A 79 3.91 -0.28 -0.76
N ASN A 80 4.17 -1.43 -1.38
CA ASN A 80 5.03 -1.59 -2.55
C ASN A 80 4.25 -1.44 -3.87
N ASP A 81 4.89 -1.78 -4.97
CA ASP A 81 4.29 -1.80 -6.29
C ASP A 81 3.58 -3.13 -6.58
N LEU A 82 2.40 -3.04 -7.19
CA LEU A 82 1.66 -4.19 -7.71
C LEU A 82 1.37 -3.96 -9.19
N THR A 83 2.02 -4.77 -10.06
CA THR A 83 1.80 -4.70 -11.51
C THR A 83 0.45 -5.32 -11.90
N PRO A 84 -0.07 -5.06 -13.11
CA PRO A 84 -1.27 -5.71 -13.61
C PRO A 84 -1.20 -7.24 -13.58
N GLU A 85 -0.06 -7.83 -13.98
CA GLU A 85 0.15 -9.27 -14.01
C GLU A 85 0.08 -9.87 -12.60
N ASN A 86 0.79 -9.27 -11.65
CA ASN A 86 0.78 -9.72 -10.26
C ASN A 86 -0.62 -9.55 -9.64
N CYS A 87 -1.35 -8.52 -10.06
CA CYS A 87 -2.74 -8.32 -9.65
C CYS A 87 -3.65 -9.42 -10.20
N ILE A 88 -3.54 -9.74 -11.50
CA ILE A 88 -4.27 -10.82 -12.16
C ILE A 88 -3.96 -12.15 -11.50
N LYS A 89 -2.67 -12.45 -11.28
CA LYS A 89 -2.23 -13.67 -10.59
C LYS A 89 -2.85 -13.78 -9.21
N SER A 90 -2.79 -12.71 -8.40
CA SER A 90 -3.37 -12.70 -7.05
C SER A 90 -4.88 -12.91 -7.05
N ILE A 91 -5.60 -12.28 -8.00
CA ILE A 91 -7.05 -12.49 -8.14
C ILE A 91 -7.34 -13.95 -8.51
N PHE A 92 -6.61 -14.50 -9.48
CA PHE A 92 -6.77 -15.89 -9.91
C PHE A 92 -6.53 -16.85 -8.74
N GLU A 93 -5.42 -16.70 -8.00
CA GLU A 93 -5.09 -17.54 -6.85
C GLU A 93 -6.17 -17.51 -5.76
N ILE A 94 -6.75 -16.31 -5.49
CA ILE A 94 -7.83 -16.18 -4.51
C ILE A 94 -9.12 -16.86 -4.99
N LEU A 95 -9.47 -16.72 -6.28
CA LEU A 95 -10.66 -17.34 -6.84
C LEU A 95 -10.52 -18.87 -6.94
N ASP A 96 -9.35 -19.37 -7.28
CA ASP A 96 -9.05 -20.80 -7.28
C ASP A 96 -9.11 -21.41 -5.88
N TYR A 97 -8.57 -20.71 -4.88
CA TYR A 97 -8.72 -21.07 -3.45
C TYR A 97 -10.19 -21.18 -3.02
N LEU A 98 -11.07 -20.31 -3.54
CA LEU A 98 -12.52 -20.39 -3.32
C LEU A 98 -13.20 -21.45 -4.20
N GLN A 99 -12.45 -22.24 -4.94
CA GLN A 99 -12.92 -23.29 -5.85
C GLN A 99 -13.81 -22.76 -7.00
N ILE A 100 -13.64 -21.49 -7.38
CA ILE A 100 -14.36 -20.87 -8.49
C ILE A 100 -13.65 -21.21 -9.79
N LYS A 101 -14.38 -21.85 -10.71
CA LYS A 101 -13.83 -22.33 -11.97
C LYS A 101 -13.76 -21.24 -13.03
N SER A 102 -12.85 -21.38 -13.99
CA SER A 102 -12.63 -20.37 -15.04
C SER A 102 -13.89 -20.05 -15.87
N TYR A 103 -14.77 -21.03 -16.10
CA TYR A 103 -16.02 -20.83 -16.82
C TYR A 103 -17.08 -20.07 -16.00
N GLU A 104 -16.95 -20.01 -14.68
CA GLU A 104 -17.85 -19.32 -13.75
C GLU A 104 -17.52 -17.82 -13.58
N LEU A 105 -16.36 -17.37 -14.05
CA LEU A 105 -15.89 -16.00 -13.86
C LEU A 105 -16.84 -14.91 -14.38
N ASN A 106 -17.68 -15.23 -15.35
CA ASN A 106 -18.71 -14.33 -15.89
C ASN A 106 -19.88 -14.12 -14.91
N GLU A 107 -20.08 -15.01 -13.95
CA GLU A 107 -21.16 -14.95 -12.96
C GLU A 107 -20.80 -14.07 -11.77
N LEU A 108 -19.52 -13.75 -11.60
CA LEU A 108 -19.03 -12.90 -10.52
C LEU A 108 -19.07 -11.42 -10.94
N LYS A 109 -20.12 -10.69 -10.58
CA LYS A 109 -20.30 -9.27 -10.91
C LYS A 109 -19.39 -8.39 -10.06
N VAL A 110 -18.62 -7.47 -10.66
CA VAL A 110 -17.82 -6.50 -9.91
C VAL A 110 -18.72 -5.38 -9.41
N VAL A 111 -18.93 -5.28 -8.11
CA VAL A 111 -19.82 -4.28 -7.49
C VAL A 111 -19.09 -3.20 -6.72
N ASN A 112 -17.80 -3.40 -6.40
CA ASN A 112 -16.94 -2.41 -5.81
C ASN A 112 -15.50 -2.63 -6.29
N LEU A 113 -14.80 -1.54 -6.60
CA LEU A 113 -13.44 -1.57 -7.11
C LEU A 113 -12.64 -0.42 -6.54
N GLU A 114 -11.45 -0.71 -6.01
CA GLU A 114 -10.52 0.29 -5.50
C GLU A 114 -9.20 0.19 -6.25
N VAL A 115 -8.82 1.30 -6.88
CA VAL A 115 -7.56 1.43 -7.64
C VAL A 115 -6.69 2.43 -6.92
N GLY A 116 -5.44 2.10 -6.68
CA GLY A 116 -4.50 2.98 -5.98
C GLY A 116 -3.11 2.97 -6.61
N VAL A 117 -2.37 4.04 -6.33
CA VAL A 117 -0.97 4.21 -6.71
C VAL A 117 -0.16 4.71 -5.52
N ASN A 118 1.04 4.18 -5.38
CA ASN A 118 2.05 4.63 -4.41
C ASN A 118 3.11 5.44 -5.15
N ILE A 119 3.47 6.59 -4.61
CA ILE A 119 4.61 7.40 -5.08
C ILE A 119 5.44 7.84 -3.88
N ILE A 120 6.69 8.22 -4.12
CA ILE A 120 7.57 8.81 -3.11
C ILE A 120 7.81 10.25 -3.54
N PRO A 121 7.05 11.23 -3.00
CA PRO A 121 7.24 12.64 -3.33
C PRO A 121 8.57 13.19 -2.79
N GLU A 122 9.12 14.21 -3.44
CA GLU A 122 10.29 14.95 -2.91
C GLU A 122 9.92 15.75 -1.66
N THR A 123 8.68 16.22 -1.58
CA THR A 123 8.13 16.93 -0.42
C THR A 123 7.77 15.94 0.68
N ASP A 124 7.90 16.36 1.95
CA ASP A 124 7.41 15.55 3.08
C ASP A 124 5.94 15.17 2.89
N VAL A 125 5.65 13.89 3.09
CA VAL A 125 4.30 13.33 2.84
C VAL A 125 3.24 13.96 3.75
N LYS A 126 3.59 14.42 4.96
CA LYS A 126 2.66 15.06 5.88
C LYS A 126 2.28 16.46 5.38
N GLU A 127 3.28 17.23 4.90
CA GLU A 127 3.04 18.53 4.29
C GLU A 127 2.18 18.41 3.05
N LEU A 128 2.47 17.42 2.19
CA LEU A 128 1.68 17.14 1.00
C LEU A 128 0.21 16.87 1.36
N ILE A 129 -0.05 15.98 2.33
CA ILE A 129 -1.41 15.64 2.74
C ILE A 129 -2.13 16.83 3.37
N ASN A 130 -1.44 17.62 4.17
CA ASN A 130 -2.02 18.82 4.77
C ASN A 130 -2.42 19.86 3.72
N GLY A 131 -1.75 19.91 2.59
CA GLY A 131 -2.08 20.77 1.45
C GLY A 131 -3.26 20.28 0.60
N ILE A 132 -3.76 19.06 0.78
CA ILE A 132 -4.90 18.53 0.02
C ILE A 132 -6.21 19.03 0.63
N TYR A 133 -6.89 19.97 -0.05
CA TYR A 133 -8.07 20.63 0.50
C TYR A 133 -9.37 20.06 -0.04
N TYR A 134 -9.51 19.94 -1.37
CA TYR A 134 -10.77 19.58 -2.00
C TYR A 134 -10.55 18.60 -3.16
N SER A 135 -11.54 17.75 -3.40
CA SER A 135 -11.76 17.11 -4.69
C SER A 135 -13.08 17.63 -5.28
N LYS A 136 -13.01 18.29 -6.45
CA LYS A 136 -14.15 19.01 -7.04
C LYS A 136 -14.70 20.07 -6.06
N LYS A 137 -15.87 19.83 -5.48
CA LYS A 137 -16.50 20.72 -4.50
C LYS A 137 -16.54 20.12 -3.08
N THR A 138 -16.03 18.92 -2.88
CA THR A 138 -16.09 18.21 -1.62
C THR A 138 -14.77 18.37 -0.88
N PRO A 139 -14.77 18.85 0.36
CA PRO A 139 -13.56 18.95 1.16
C PRO A 139 -13.04 17.56 1.53
N PHE A 140 -11.71 17.42 1.55
CA PHE A 140 -11.09 16.27 2.17
C PHE A 140 -11.17 16.42 3.69
N MET A 141 -11.73 15.43 4.33
CA MET A 141 -11.85 15.38 5.78
C MET A 141 -10.77 14.46 6.37
N VAL A 142 -10.25 14.82 7.52
CA VAL A 142 -9.44 13.89 8.32
C VAL A 142 -10.36 12.76 8.76
N TYR A 143 -10.05 11.54 8.36
CA TYR A 143 -10.92 10.40 8.60
C TYR A 143 -11.01 10.04 10.09
N ASP A 144 -9.88 10.14 10.79
CA ASP A 144 -9.79 9.93 12.23
C ASP A 144 -8.58 10.73 12.76
N SER A 145 -8.82 11.64 13.69
CA SER A 145 -7.75 12.42 14.33
C SER A 145 -6.81 11.58 15.21
N LYS A 146 -7.26 10.37 15.59
CA LYS A 146 -6.48 9.43 16.39
C LYS A 146 -5.57 8.53 15.55
N ILE A 147 -5.72 8.56 14.22
CA ILE A 147 -4.89 7.75 13.33
C ILE A 147 -3.62 8.56 12.98
N PRO A 148 -2.43 8.11 13.43
CA PRO A 148 -1.20 8.90 13.30
C PRO A 148 -0.61 8.96 11.88
N HIS A 149 -1.23 8.35 10.88
CA HIS A 149 -0.72 8.28 9.52
C HIS A 149 -1.35 9.28 8.53
N TYR A 150 -1.88 10.38 9.02
CA TYR A 150 -2.35 11.50 8.18
C TYR A 150 -3.28 11.05 7.04
N ARG A 151 -4.41 10.44 7.39
CA ARG A 151 -5.39 9.99 6.41
C ARG A 151 -6.42 11.05 6.11
N ARG A 152 -6.64 11.34 4.82
CA ARG A 152 -7.73 12.18 4.35
C ARG A 152 -8.59 11.42 3.36
N THR A 153 -9.91 11.58 3.46
CA THR A 153 -10.88 10.98 2.54
C THR A 153 -11.86 12.03 2.06
N GLU A 154 -12.22 11.97 0.77
CA GLU A 154 -13.40 12.67 0.28
C GLU A 154 -14.64 11.87 0.69
N LYS A 155 -15.50 12.45 1.52
CA LYS A 155 -16.78 11.86 1.92
C LYS A 155 -17.90 12.51 1.11
N LYS A 156 -18.51 11.75 0.19
CA LYS A 156 -19.72 12.15 -0.54
C LYS A 156 -20.90 11.30 -0.11
N ASP A 157 -21.99 11.94 0.21
CA ASP A 157 -23.24 11.25 0.55
C ASP A 157 -23.85 10.50 -0.64
N THR A 158 -23.53 10.88 -1.88
CA THR A 158 -23.95 10.19 -3.10
C THR A 158 -23.22 8.87 -3.36
N GLU A 159 -22.20 8.55 -2.62
CA GLU A 159 -21.52 7.26 -2.53
C GLU A 159 -21.11 6.56 -3.84
N TYR A 160 -21.01 7.28 -4.96
CA TYR A 160 -20.51 6.68 -6.20
C TYR A 160 -19.04 6.34 -6.11
N LYS A 161 -18.30 7.19 -5.40
CA LYS A 161 -16.85 7.18 -5.37
C LYS A 161 -16.34 7.73 -4.04
N ILE A 162 -15.28 7.15 -3.55
CA ILE A 162 -14.50 7.67 -2.44
C ILE A 162 -13.07 7.87 -2.96
N ILE A 163 -12.50 9.05 -2.70
CA ILE A 163 -11.09 9.33 -2.95
C ILE A 163 -10.40 9.41 -1.61
N LYS A 164 -9.25 8.72 -1.49
CA LYS A 164 -8.46 8.70 -0.27
C LYS A 164 -7.03 9.11 -0.58
N THR A 165 -6.44 9.86 0.34
CA THR A 165 -5.03 10.22 0.33
C THR A 165 -4.45 9.98 1.71
N TYR A 166 -3.28 9.38 1.81
CA TYR A 166 -2.64 9.16 3.10
C TYR A 166 -1.17 8.81 2.98
N ALA A 167 -0.46 9.00 4.11
CA ALA A 167 0.94 8.64 4.28
C ALA A 167 1.07 7.12 4.45
N LYS A 168 1.17 6.41 3.33
CA LYS A 168 1.26 4.94 3.32
C LYS A 168 2.52 4.44 4.02
N GLY A 169 3.64 5.12 3.82
CA GLY A 169 4.89 4.79 4.50
C GLY A 169 4.75 4.83 6.01
N LEU A 170 4.17 5.89 6.56
CA LEU A 170 3.91 5.99 8.01
C LEU A 170 2.99 4.86 8.51
N GLN A 171 1.91 4.57 7.77
CA GLN A 171 1.02 3.46 8.12
C GLN A 171 1.74 2.10 8.14
N CYS A 172 2.63 1.86 7.19
CA CYS A 172 3.42 0.64 7.13
C CYS A 172 4.43 0.58 8.28
N HIS A 173 5.10 1.71 8.60
CA HIS A 173 6.07 1.78 9.68
C HIS A 173 5.43 1.58 11.06
N GLU A 174 4.21 2.04 11.28
CA GLU A 174 3.44 1.76 12.51
C GLU A 174 3.17 0.26 12.69
N ARG A 175 3.05 -0.47 11.56
CA ARG A 175 2.91 -1.93 11.53
C ARG A 175 4.24 -2.64 11.35
N GLN A 176 5.35 -1.90 11.51
CA GLN A 176 6.72 -2.40 11.45
C GLN A 176 7.12 -3.00 10.08
N GLN A 177 6.49 -2.53 9.00
CA GLN A 177 6.82 -2.87 7.61
C GLN A 177 7.82 -1.82 7.08
N TYR A 178 9.08 -1.92 7.52
CA TYR A 178 10.13 -0.92 7.26
C TYR A 178 10.73 -1.00 5.86
N GLU A 179 10.38 -2.00 5.07
CA GLU A 179 10.73 -2.12 3.65
C GLU A 179 10.02 -1.09 2.77
N VAL A 180 8.91 -0.53 3.25
CA VAL A 180 8.19 0.56 2.59
C VAL A 180 8.84 1.88 2.98
N ASP A 181 9.17 2.74 2.01
CA ASP A 181 9.72 4.06 2.27
C ASP A 181 8.74 4.89 3.12
N ILE A 182 9.26 5.53 4.18
CA ILE A 182 8.44 6.30 5.14
C ILE A 182 7.69 7.46 4.49
N ASN A 183 8.26 8.05 3.40
CA ASN A 183 7.67 9.15 2.66
C ASN A 183 6.69 8.68 1.56
N THR A 184 6.31 7.39 1.55
CA THR A 184 5.36 6.88 0.56
C THR A 184 3.99 7.53 0.74
N PHE A 185 3.56 8.25 -0.29
CA PHE A 185 2.23 8.80 -0.45
C PHE A 185 1.35 7.83 -1.25
N ARG A 186 0.11 7.64 -0.82
CA ARG A 186 -0.87 6.83 -1.54
C ARG A 186 -2.09 7.65 -1.95
N PHE A 187 -2.46 7.51 -3.20
CA PHE A 187 -3.70 8.03 -3.78
C PHE A 187 -4.59 6.88 -4.23
N GLU A 188 -5.84 6.83 -3.74
CA GLU A 188 -6.80 5.76 -4.03
C GLU A 188 -8.13 6.32 -4.53
N VAL A 189 -8.68 5.62 -5.51
CA VAL A 189 -10.02 5.87 -6.08
C VAL A 189 -10.87 4.61 -5.89
N LYS A 190 -11.85 4.68 -5.00
CA LYS A 190 -12.80 3.60 -4.74
C LYS A 190 -14.13 3.89 -5.43
N THR A 191 -14.54 3.02 -6.34
CA THR A 191 -15.80 3.10 -7.08
C THR A 191 -16.79 2.08 -6.52
N LYS A 192 -17.93 2.55 -6.00
CA LYS A 192 -18.92 1.73 -5.29
C LYS A 192 -20.16 1.34 -6.10
N LYS A 193 -20.33 1.86 -7.29
CA LYS A 193 -21.55 1.61 -8.10
C LYS A 193 -21.19 0.83 -9.36
N HIS A 194 -21.84 -0.31 -9.54
CA HIS A 194 -21.64 -1.18 -10.70
C HIS A 194 -21.76 -0.40 -12.05
N ARG A 195 -22.74 0.51 -12.17
CA ARG A 195 -22.89 1.34 -13.38
C ARG A 195 -21.62 2.13 -13.74
N LYS A 196 -20.94 2.69 -12.72
CA LYS A 196 -19.67 3.43 -12.94
C LYS A 196 -18.52 2.47 -13.26
N ILE A 197 -18.46 1.31 -12.59
CA ILE A 197 -17.46 0.28 -12.87
C ILE A 197 -17.61 -0.24 -14.30
N LYS A 198 -18.84 -0.50 -14.75
CA LYS A 198 -19.15 -0.87 -16.14
C LYS A 198 -18.68 0.19 -17.15
N SER A 199 -18.78 1.48 -16.81
CA SER A 199 -18.25 2.55 -17.68
C SER A 199 -16.72 2.53 -17.81
N LEU A 200 -16.00 1.85 -16.91
CA LEU A 200 -14.56 1.59 -17.00
C LEU A 200 -14.23 0.32 -17.82
N GLY A 201 -15.24 -0.35 -18.34
CA GLY A 201 -15.09 -1.59 -19.12
C GLY A 201 -14.95 -2.84 -18.28
N ILE A 202 -15.29 -2.77 -16.98
CA ILE A 202 -15.29 -3.88 -16.04
C ILE A 202 -16.73 -4.23 -15.68
N THR A 203 -17.10 -5.49 -15.85
CA THR A 203 -18.43 -6.00 -15.50
C THR A 203 -18.34 -7.18 -14.56
N THR A 204 -17.45 -8.13 -14.87
CA THR A 204 -17.30 -9.39 -14.15
C THR A 204 -15.85 -9.65 -13.75
N ALA A 205 -15.62 -10.68 -12.97
CA ALA A 205 -14.28 -11.11 -12.59
C ALA A 205 -13.40 -11.45 -13.82
N LYS A 206 -14.00 -11.95 -14.92
CA LYS A 206 -13.28 -12.22 -16.16
C LYS A 206 -12.63 -10.96 -16.73
N ASP A 207 -13.29 -9.78 -16.63
CA ASP A 207 -12.70 -8.53 -17.08
C ASP A 207 -11.47 -8.12 -16.28
N LEU A 208 -11.45 -8.45 -14.97
CA LEU A 208 -10.31 -8.17 -14.09
C LEU A 208 -9.09 -9.04 -14.38
N LEU A 209 -9.29 -10.19 -15.00
CA LEU A 209 -8.20 -11.07 -15.47
C LEU A 209 -7.70 -10.69 -16.88
N ASN A 210 -8.27 -9.67 -17.51
CA ASN A 210 -7.84 -9.18 -18.81
C ASN A 210 -6.94 -7.95 -18.65
N ILE A 211 -5.65 -8.12 -18.95
CA ILE A 211 -4.63 -7.06 -18.82
C ILE A 211 -4.97 -5.80 -19.63
N ALA A 212 -5.64 -5.93 -20.78
CA ALA A 212 -6.03 -4.80 -21.62
C ALA A 212 -7.03 -3.83 -20.94
N LYS A 213 -7.59 -4.19 -19.79
CA LYS A 213 -8.49 -3.33 -19.01
C LYS A 213 -7.75 -2.37 -18.07
N TYR A 214 -6.51 -2.69 -17.69
CA TYR A 214 -5.76 -1.94 -16.68
C TYR A 214 -5.38 -0.50 -17.09
N PRO A 215 -5.03 -0.20 -18.36
CA PRO A 215 -4.77 1.18 -18.78
C PRO A 215 -5.97 2.12 -18.50
N ARG A 216 -7.20 1.65 -18.69
CA ARG A 216 -8.40 2.46 -18.44
C ARG A 216 -8.64 2.68 -16.93
N LEU A 217 -8.31 1.70 -16.09
CA LEU A 217 -8.36 1.87 -14.64
C LEU A 217 -7.31 2.88 -14.16
N ALA A 218 -6.13 2.84 -14.74
CA ALA A 218 -5.04 3.77 -14.48
C ALA A 218 -5.41 5.20 -14.90
N GLU A 219 -6.02 5.37 -16.07
CA GLU A 219 -6.53 6.66 -16.56
C GLU A 219 -7.55 7.28 -15.59
N GLU A 220 -8.44 6.49 -14.99
CA GLU A 220 -9.38 6.96 -13.97
C GLU A 220 -8.66 7.56 -12.75
N VAL A 221 -7.54 6.97 -12.31
CA VAL A 221 -6.74 7.51 -11.20
C VAL A 221 -6.15 8.88 -11.57
N ILE A 222 -5.57 9.01 -12.78
CA ILE A 222 -5.01 10.27 -13.28
C ILE A 222 -6.10 11.34 -13.38
N ASN A 223 -7.26 10.98 -13.92
CA ASN A 223 -8.39 11.90 -14.10
C ASN A 223 -8.96 12.38 -12.76
N GLU A 224 -9.00 11.54 -11.74
CA GLU A 224 -9.45 11.96 -10.41
C GLU A 224 -8.40 12.82 -9.69
N TRP A 225 -7.10 12.57 -9.91
CA TRP A 225 -6.07 13.47 -9.40
C TRP A 225 -6.21 14.90 -9.94
N GLN A 226 -6.57 15.08 -11.21
CA GLN A 226 -6.77 16.41 -11.81
C GLN A 226 -7.86 17.23 -11.09
N ASN A 227 -8.81 16.56 -10.44
CA ASN A 227 -9.88 17.21 -9.68
C ASN A 227 -9.46 17.62 -8.27
N VAL A 228 -8.33 17.14 -7.79
CA VAL A 228 -7.79 17.49 -6.46
C VAL A 228 -7.33 18.94 -6.45
N LEU A 229 -7.64 19.66 -5.40
CA LEU A 229 -7.05 20.95 -5.07
C LEU A 229 -5.96 20.72 -4.03
N LEU A 230 -4.74 20.76 -4.49
CA LEU A 230 -3.54 20.68 -3.65
C LEU A 230 -2.90 22.04 -3.54
N ILE A 231 -2.69 22.50 -2.32
CA ILE A 231 -2.07 23.78 -1.98
C ILE A 231 -0.65 23.53 -1.48
N ASN A 232 0.32 24.22 -2.05
CA ASN A 232 1.66 24.28 -1.47
C ASN A 232 1.59 25.20 -0.24
N LEU A 233 1.85 24.66 0.96
CA LEU A 233 1.75 25.40 2.21
C LEU A 233 2.98 26.29 2.46
N THR A 234 4.11 25.95 1.84
CA THR A 234 5.41 26.62 1.98
C THR A 234 6.00 26.99 0.61
N PRO A 235 5.26 27.75 -0.24
CA PRO A 235 5.75 28.11 -1.57
C PRO A 235 6.91 29.10 -1.48
N ASP A 236 7.90 28.97 -2.37
CA ASP A 236 8.91 30.00 -2.57
C ASP A 236 8.27 31.23 -3.24
N LEU A 237 8.32 32.35 -2.55
CA LEU A 237 7.73 33.61 -2.97
C LEU A 237 8.75 34.61 -3.55
N ALA A 238 10.05 34.27 -3.54
CA ALA A 238 11.12 35.22 -3.84
C ALA A 238 11.03 35.82 -5.27
N THR A 239 10.52 35.03 -6.23
CA THR A 239 10.44 35.46 -7.62
C THR A 239 9.09 36.05 -8.04
N LEU A 240 8.14 36.14 -7.11
CA LEU A 240 6.78 36.55 -7.38
C LEU A 240 6.60 38.07 -7.22
N ARG A 241 5.71 38.65 -8.04
CA ARG A 241 5.29 40.05 -7.91
C ARG A 241 4.45 40.28 -6.65
N ARG A 242 4.38 41.49 -6.16
CA ARG A 242 3.65 41.84 -4.90
C ARG A 242 2.17 41.43 -4.92
N ASP A 243 1.48 41.56 -6.07
CA ASP A 243 0.09 41.14 -6.26
C ASP A 243 -0.06 39.60 -6.23
N GLU A 244 0.89 38.88 -6.85
CA GLU A 244 0.96 37.43 -6.83
C GLU A 244 1.22 36.90 -5.42
N VAL A 245 2.19 37.47 -4.70
CA VAL A 245 2.48 37.14 -3.30
C VAL A 245 1.23 37.29 -2.43
N ARG A 246 0.49 38.43 -2.58
CA ARG A 246 -0.76 38.66 -1.84
C ARG A 246 -1.80 37.56 -2.16
N PHE A 247 -1.97 37.23 -3.42
CA PHE A 247 -2.91 36.20 -3.85
C PHE A 247 -2.51 34.81 -3.32
N ILE A 248 -1.23 34.43 -3.40
CA ILE A 248 -0.73 33.14 -2.89
C ILE A 248 -0.92 33.05 -1.38
N LYS A 249 -0.55 34.11 -0.60
CA LYS A 249 -0.77 34.14 0.86
C LYS A 249 -2.25 33.98 1.25
N GLN A 250 -3.17 34.50 0.45
CA GLN A 250 -4.61 34.28 0.67
C GLN A 250 -5.00 32.84 0.32
N SER A 251 -4.47 32.30 -0.78
CA SER A 251 -4.79 30.98 -1.29
C SER A 251 -4.27 29.82 -0.42
N VAL A 252 -3.28 30.05 0.43
CA VAL A 252 -2.82 29.06 1.44
C VAL A 252 -3.88 28.83 2.51
N LYS A 253 -4.78 29.79 2.73
CA LYS A 253 -5.84 29.66 3.74
C LYS A 253 -6.98 28.79 3.23
N PHE A 254 -7.38 27.79 4.00
CA PHE A 254 -8.51 26.90 3.67
C PHE A 254 -9.80 27.69 3.43
N ASP A 255 -10.08 28.70 4.25
CA ASP A 255 -11.30 29.51 4.18
C ASP A 255 -11.45 30.25 2.84
N PHE A 256 -10.34 30.69 2.22
CA PHE A 256 -10.36 31.30 0.91
C PHE A 256 -11.03 30.38 -0.13
N TRP A 257 -10.65 29.11 -0.16
CA TRP A 257 -11.21 28.12 -1.07
C TRP A 257 -12.60 27.69 -0.67
N ASN A 258 -12.88 27.57 0.62
CA ASN A 258 -14.19 27.27 1.15
C ASN A 258 -15.22 28.33 0.72
N ASP A 259 -14.90 29.60 0.86
CA ASP A 259 -15.74 30.71 0.41
C ASP A 259 -15.97 30.72 -1.11
N LEU A 260 -14.92 30.44 -1.88
CA LEU A 260 -15.07 30.32 -3.34
C LEU A 260 -15.98 29.16 -3.75
N LEU A 261 -15.82 28.00 -3.12
CA LEU A 261 -16.57 26.77 -3.48
C LEU A 261 -18.02 26.81 -3.03
N THR A 262 -18.31 27.49 -1.92
CA THR A 262 -19.66 27.58 -1.35
C THR A 262 -20.46 28.77 -1.90
N LYS A 263 -19.80 29.93 -2.08
CA LYS A 263 -20.48 31.21 -2.36
C LYS A 263 -20.37 31.66 -3.82
N LYS A 264 -19.47 31.08 -4.63
CA LYS A 264 -19.18 31.57 -5.98
C LYS A 264 -19.53 30.55 -7.07
N HIS A 265 -19.73 31.07 -8.29
CA HIS A 265 -19.98 30.26 -9.45
C HIS A 265 -18.75 29.38 -9.80
N ARG A 266 -19.01 28.17 -10.34
CA ARG A 266 -17.95 27.20 -10.70
C ARG A 266 -16.82 27.77 -11.57
N ASN A 267 -17.14 28.73 -12.45
CA ASN A 267 -16.14 29.36 -13.32
C ASN A 267 -15.17 30.23 -12.51
N THR A 268 -15.65 30.94 -11.48
CA THR A 268 -14.81 31.73 -10.57
C THR A 268 -13.84 30.81 -9.82
N VAL A 269 -14.31 29.67 -9.32
CA VAL A 269 -13.47 28.66 -8.66
C VAL A 269 -12.39 28.14 -9.62
N ARG A 270 -12.79 27.76 -10.84
CA ARG A 270 -11.85 27.26 -11.86
C ARG A 270 -10.81 28.31 -12.22
N ASN A 271 -11.21 29.56 -12.40
CA ASN A 271 -10.29 30.64 -12.76
C ASN A 271 -9.29 30.92 -11.63
N ASN A 272 -9.72 30.92 -10.36
CA ASN A 272 -8.82 31.07 -9.22
C ASN A 272 -7.88 29.86 -9.07
N LYS A 273 -8.36 28.62 -9.28
CA LYS A 273 -7.51 27.43 -9.29
C LYS A 273 -6.46 27.52 -10.39
N ASN A 274 -6.84 27.89 -11.61
CA ASN A 274 -5.90 28.06 -12.72
C ASN A 274 -4.88 29.17 -12.43
N LYS A 275 -5.36 30.34 -11.92
CA LYS A 275 -4.49 31.44 -11.50
C LYS A 275 -3.46 30.98 -10.46
N TYR A 276 -3.90 30.25 -9.45
CA TYR A 276 -3.03 29.71 -8.41
C TYR A 276 -1.92 28.84 -8.99
N TYR A 277 -2.27 27.85 -9.80
CA TYR A 277 -1.29 26.95 -10.39
C TYR A 277 -0.41 27.61 -11.47
N ASN A 278 -0.90 28.63 -12.16
CA ASN A 278 -0.10 29.37 -13.14
C ASN A 278 0.93 30.29 -12.49
N ILE A 279 0.62 30.85 -11.31
CA ILE A 279 1.58 31.62 -10.53
C ILE A 279 2.68 30.70 -9.97
N LEU A 280 2.29 29.55 -9.40
CA LEU A 280 3.20 28.56 -8.84
C LEU A 280 3.79 27.67 -9.97
N LYS A 281 4.70 28.20 -10.76
CA LYS A 281 5.37 27.45 -11.83
C LYS A 281 6.47 26.52 -11.28
N GLY A 282 6.87 25.53 -12.07
CA GLY A 282 7.98 24.64 -11.75
C GLY A 282 7.84 23.92 -10.42
N LYS A 283 8.86 23.94 -9.60
CA LYS A 283 8.95 23.23 -8.31
C LYS A 283 7.91 23.67 -7.27
N ASN A 284 7.35 24.85 -7.39
CA ASN A 284 6.30 25.34 -6.48
C ASN A 284 4.91 24.76 -6.79
N ASN A 285 4.68 24.22 -8.00
CA ASN A 285 3.42 23.64 -8.38
C ASN A 285 3.36 22.15 -7.99
N LEU A 286 3.22 21.88 -6.71
CA LEU A 286 3.17 20.50 -6.17
C LEU A 286 2.11 19.65 -6.84
N HIS A 287 0.92 20.20 -7.18
CA HIS A 287 -0.14 19.45 -7.86
C HIS A 287 0.35 18.88 -9.20
N HIS A 288 1.09 19.69 -9.97
CA HIS A 288 1.65 19.26 -11.25
C HIS A 288 2.76 18.23 -11.06
N LEU A 289 3.67 18.45 -10.11
CA LEU A 289 4.76 17.50 -9.81
C LEU A 289 4.23 16.14 -9.39
N ILE A 290 3.28 16.09 -8.46
CA ILE A 290 2.65 14.84 -8.02
C ILE A 290 1.89 14.19 -9.17
N LYS A 291 1.21 14.98 -10.04
CA LYS A 291 0.57 14.44 -11.25
C LYS A 291 1.55 13.72 -12.15
N LEU A 292 2.71 14.32 -12.42
CA LEU A 292 3.76 13.70 -13.24
C LEU A 292 4.26 12.42 -12.59
N GLN A 293 4.55 12.42 -11.29
CA GLN A 293 4.97 11.21 -10.57
C GLN A 293 3.93 10.10 -10.61
N ILE A 294 2.63 10.43 -10.51
CA ILE A 294 1.53 9.45 -10.66
C ILE A 294 1.54 8.87 -12.08
N ILE A 295 1.67 9.71 -13.11
CA ILE A 295 1.72 9.27 -14.51
C ILE A 295 2.93 8.36 -14.74
N ASP A 296 4.11 8.77 -14.32
CA ASP A 296 5.34 8.00 -14.49
C ASP A 296 5.27 6.65 -13.77
N LYS A 297 4.75 6.65 -12.53
CA LYS A 297 4.56 5.41 -11.77
C LYS A 297 3.57 4.47 -12.47
N ILE A 298 2.45 4.98 -12.95
CA ILE A 298 1.46 4.21 -13.70
C ILE A 298 2.08 3.64 -14.97
N TYR A 299 2.86 4.44 -15.69
CA TYR A 299 3.55 4.00 -16.91
C TYR A 299 4.54 2.88 -16.62
N GLN A 300 5.32 3.01 -15.55
CA GLN A 300 6.22 1.95 -15.08
C GLN A 300 5.45 0.66 -14.77
N LEU A 301 4.34 0.75 -14.03
CA LEU A 301 3.54 -0.42 -13.66
C LEU A 301 2.91 -1.12 -14.88
N LEU A 302 2.46 -0.36 -15.89
CA LEU A 302 1.86 -0.91 -17.10
C LEU A 302 2.91 -1.48 -18.07
N ASN A 303 4.13 -0.94 -18.11
CA ASN A 303 5.19 -1.37 -19.02
C ASN A 303 6.04 -2.52 -18.46
N CYS A 304 6.06 -2.73 -17.14
CA CYS A 304 6.64 -3.93 -16.53
C CYS A 304 5.98 -5.22 -17.05
N ALA A 305 4.78 -5.10 -17.62
CA ALA A 305 4.06 -6.18 -18.30
C ALA A 305 4.81 -6.84 -19.46
N ASN A 306 5.74 -6.12 -20.08
CA ASN A 306 6.47 -6.59 -21.27
C ASN A 306 7.87 -7.12 -20.96
N SER A 307 8.30 -7.12 -19.69
CA SER A 307 9.57 -7.71 -19.27
C SER A 307 9.33 -9.14 -18.76
N PRO A 308 10.16 -10.14 -19.13
CA PRO A 308 10.07 -11.47 -18.52
C PRO A 308 10.19 -11.33 -17.01
N GLN A 309 9.18 -11.80 -16.28
CA GLN A 309 9.09 -11.65 -14.83
C GLN A 309 10.21 -12.42 -14.14
N GLU A 310 11.12 -11.68 -13.53
CA GLU A 310 11.89 -12.20 -12.42
C GLU A 310 10.97 -12.24 -11.19
N THR A 311 10.58 -13.43 -10.77
CA THR A 311 9.90 -13.63 -9.50
C THR A 311 10.76 -13.09 -8.36
N PRO A 312 10.21 -12.52 -7.27
CA PRO A 312 10.97 -11.96 -6.15
C PRO A 312 11.99 -12.93 -5.52
N ILE A 313 11.84 -14.22 -5.78
CA ILE A 313 12.72 -15.29 -5.27
C ILE A 313 14.05 -15.36 -6.04
N ASN A 314 14.11 -14.87 -7.30
CA ASN A 314 15.30 -15.03 -8.15
C ASN A 314 16.23 -13.79 -8.23
N LYS A 315 15.81 -12.63 -7.69
CA LYS A 315 16.68 -11.43 -7.73
C LYS A 315 17.97 -11.52 -6.93
N GLY A 316 18.08 -12.50 -6.04
CA GLY A 316 19.31 -12.74 -5.26
C GLY A 316 20.34 -13.64 -5.93
N ILE A 317 19.93 -14.46 -6.91
CA ILE A 317 20.78 -15.54 -7.46
C ILE A 317 21.36 -15.19 -8.84
N LEU A 318 20.69 -14.35 -9.62
CA LEU A 318 21.13 -14.05 -11.00
C LEU A 318 22.16 -12.93 -11.12
N LYS A 319 22.28 -12.02 -10.15
CA LYS A 319 23.33 -10.99 -10.17
C LYS A 319 24.74 -11.50 -9.93
N THR A 320 24.90 -12.73 -9.50
CA THR A 320 26.25 -13.36 -9.30
C THR A 320 26.77 -14.06 -10.54
N LYS A 321 25.98 -14.26 -11.60
CA LYS A 321 26.46 -14.94 -12.83
C LYS A 321 26.80 -14.00 -13.99
N GLU A 322 26.22 -12.80 -14.07
CA GLU A 322 26.56 -11.85 -15.14
C GLU A 322 27.86 -11.07 -14.91
N THR A 323 28.34 -10.98 -13.67
CA THR A 323 29.63 -10.34 -13.36
C THR A 323 30.83 -11.23 -13.68
N ALA A 324 30.64 -12.49 -14.03
CA ALA A 324 31.72 -13.42 -14.32
C ALA A 324 32.08 -13.54 -15.81
N LEU A 325 31.30 -12.96 -16.73
CA LEU A 325 31.54 -13.09 -18.19
C LEU A 325 32.09 -11.83 -18.89
N ASN A 326 32.22 -10.71 -18.19
CA ASN A 326 32.75 -9.47 -18.80
C ASN A 326 34.12 -9.01 -18.25
N THR A 327 34.89 -9.91 -17.67
CA THR A 327 36.23 -9.58 -17.17
C THR A 327 37.29 -10.39 -17.90
N ILE A 328 37.36 -10.26 -19.21
CA ILE A 328 38.57 -10.53 -19.98
C ILE A 328 38.76 -9.35 -20.93
N ASN A 329 39.33 -8.28 -20.41
CA ASN A 329 40.26 -7.35 -21.02
C ASN A 329 40.32 -6.05 -20.23
N GLY A 330 41.49 -5.76 -19.64
CA GLY A 330 41.86 -4.42 -19.24
C GLY A 330 41.99 -4.18 -17.72
N GLU A 331 43.21 -4.38 -17.25
CA GLU A 331 43.93 -3.59 -16.24
C GLU A 331 43.35 -3.42 -14.81
N ASN A 332 44.07 -3.99 -13.87
CA ASN A 332 44.26 -3.67 -12.45
C ASN A 332 43.56 -2.41 -11.93
N ALA A 333 42.37 -2.56 -11.39
CA ALA A 333 41.85 -1.73 -10.33
C ALA A 333 41.70 -2.61 -9.07
N GLN A 334 42.60 -2.45 -8.11
CA GLN A 334 42.51 -3.01 -6.79
C GLN A 334 41.13 -2.58 -6.18
N LEU A 335 40.21 -3.53 -6.08
CA LEU A 335 39.00 -3.39 -5.29
C LEU A 335 39.42 -3.32 -3.82
N GLU A 336 39.53 -2.11 -3.27
CA GLU A 336 39.46 -1.89 -1.84
C GLU A 336 38.17 -2.52 -1.31
N GLN A 337 38.28 -3.69 -0.74
CA GLN A 337 37.23 -4.27 0.11
C GLN A 337 37.09 -3.36 1.34
N THR A 338 36.20 -2.38 1.27
CA THR A 338 35.85 -1.58 2.42
C THR A 338 35.09 -2.48 3.39
N ASN A 339 35.80 -3.00 4.41
CA ASN A 339 35.20 -3.72 5.54
C ASN A 339 34.33 -2.78 6.36
N ARG A 340 33.09 -2.56 5.90
CA ARG A 340 32.12 -1.73 6.62
C ARG A 340 31.55 -2.51 7.78
N GLN A 341 31.54 -1.86 8.95
CA GLN A 341 31.00 -2.44 10.18
C GLN A 341 29.86 -1.59 10.74
N CYS A 342 28.90 -2.26 11.35
CA CYS A 342 27.82 -1.62 12.08
C CYS A 342 28.32 -0.87 13.30
N LEU A 343 28.02 0.40 13.44
CA LEU A 343 28.45 1.25 14.57
C LEU A 343 27.95 0.75 15.94
N VAL A 344 26.89 -0.02 15.98
CA VAL A 344 26.31 -0.56 17.24
C VAL A 344 26.79 -1.97 17.53
N THR A 345 26.86 -2.84 16.51
CA THR A 345 27.12 -4.26 16.69
C THR A 345 28.58 -4.65 16.42
N GLY A 346 29.33 -3.81 15.70
CA GLY A 346 30.65 -4.12 15.18
C GLY A 346 30.67 -5.20 14.09
N LEU A 347 29.50 -5.66 13.67
CA LEU A 347 29.39 -6.70 12.65
C LEU A 347 29.52 -6.12 11.25
N ARG A 348 30.03 -6.94 10.36
CA ARG A 348 30.18 -6.63 8.94
C ARG A 348 28.81 -6.35 8.29
N ILE A 349 28.72 -5.26 7.52
CA ILE A 349 27.48 -4.81 6.86
C ILE A 349 27.66 -4.56 5.35
N ASP A 350 28.66 -5.18 4.71
CA ASP A 350 28.95 -4.99 3.28
C ASP A 350 27.83 -5.48 2.38
N MET A 351 27.04 -6.47 2.87
CA MET A 351 25.87 -7.02 2.19
C MET A 351 24.68 -6.05 2.13
N GLN A 352 24.78 -4.87 2.74
CA GLN A 352 23.73 -3.85 2.78
C GLN A 352 24.02 -2.69 1.84
N LYS A 353 23.04 -1.76 1.66
CA LYS A 353 23.22 -0.53 0.88
C LYS A 353 24.44 0.26 1.36
N LYS A 354 25.20 0.86 0.43
CA LYS A 354 26.47 1.58 0.69
C LYS A 354 26.38 2.63 1.81
N ASN A 355 25.24 3.28 1.97
CA ASN A 355 25.04 4.36 2.96
C ASN A 355 24.57 3.85 4.34
N SER A 356 24.42 2.54 4.53
CA SER A 356 24.04 1.97 5.83
C SER A 356 25.22 2.01 6.78
N VAL A 357 25.01 2.59 7.96
CA VAL A 357 25.98 2.63 9.06
C VAL A 357 25.60 1.69 10.20
N TYR A 358 24.39 1.16 10.19
CA TYR A 358 23.85 0.21 11.16
C TYR A 358 23.40 -1.08 10.51
N LEU A 359 23.40 -2.16 11.28
CA LEU A 359 22.85 -3.44 10.85
C LEU A 359 21.32 -3.28 10.61
N SER A 360 20.89 -3.54 9.39
CA SER A 360 19.48 -3.47 8.95
C SER A 360 18.84 -4.86 8.98
N ASN A 361 17.52 -4.91 8.75
CA ASN A 361 16.78 -6.18 8.60
C ASN A 361 17.39 -7.08 7.51
N ALA A 362 17.85 -6.48 6.40
CA ALA A 362 18.52 -7.23 5.33
C ALA A 362 19.84 -7.86 5.82
N GLY A 363 20.62 -7.13 6.61
CA GLY A 363 21.84 -7.65 7.23
C GLY A 363 21.54 -8.73 8.27
N LEU A 364 20.53 -8.52 9.12
CA LEU A 364 20.10 -9.53 10.10
C LEU A 364 19.63 -10.81 9.43
N LEU A 365 18.86 -10.69 8.35
CA LEU A 365 18.39 -11.83 7.56
C LEU A 365 19.56 -12.58 6.89
N TRP A 366 20.57 -11.84 6.41
CA TRP A 366 21.77 -12.42 5.86
C TRP A 366 22.52 -13.27 6.92
N TYR A 367 22.74 -12.72 8.14
CA TYR A 367 23.35 -13.47 9.24
C TYR A 367 22.54 -14.70 9.63
N TYR A 368 21.22 -14.57 9.72
CA TYR A 368 20.34 -15.71 9.98
C TYR A 368 20.52 -16.85 8.98
N LYS A 369 20.66 -16.51 7.69
CA LYS A 369 20.78 -17.50 6.60
C LYS A 369 22.20 -18.09 6.45
N ASN A 370 23.23 -17.27 6.71
CA ASN A 370 24.60 -17.62 6.36
C ASN A 370 25.50 -17.79 7.58
N ASP A 371 25.15 -17.22 8.73
CA ASP A 371 25.92 -17.30 9.98
C ASP A 371 24.99 -17.26 11.19
N ILE A 372 24.30 -18.37 11.39
CA ILE A 372 23.32 -18.52 12.48
C ILE A 372 23.95 -18.36 13.86
N LYS A 373 25.23 -18.73 14.00
CA LYS A 373 25.99 -18.63 15.29
C LYS A 373 26.11 -17.15 15.69
N THR A 374 26.56 -16.30 14.78
CA THR A 374 26.64 -14.85 15.00
C THR A 374 25.26 -14.23 15.22
N PHE A 375 24.24 -14.67 14.47
CA PHE A 375 22.86 -14.21 14.66
C PHE A 375 22.37 -14.52 16.09
N LEU A 376 22.61 -15.71 16.61
CA LEU A 376 22.26 -16.11 17.97
C LEU A 376 23.04 -15.33 19.05
N GLN A 377 24.30 -15.07 18.81
CA GLN A 377 25.14 -14.27 19.74
C GLN A 377 24.62 -12.82 19.86
N LEU A 378 24.00 -12.27 18.82
CA LEU A 378 23.40 -10.94 18.87
C LEU A 378 22.30 -10.84 19.93
N GLN A 379 21.53 -11.89 20.17
CA GLN A 379 20.50 -11.94 21.20
C GLN A 379 21.07 -11.67 22.58
N ASN A 380 22.16 -12.34 22.92
CA ASN A 380 22.79 -12.24 24.24
C ASN A 380 23.55 -10.91 24.44
N ARG A 381 24.06 -10.33 23.34
CA ARG A 381 24.91 -9.14 23.41
C ARG A 381 24.12 -7.84 23.62
N PHE A 382 22.82 -7.79 23.25
CA PHE A 382 22.02 -6.59 23.26
C PHE A 382 20.99 -6.49 24.38
N LEU A 383 21.06 -7.37 25.35
CA LEU A 383 20.12 -7.41 26.47
C LEU A 383 20.34 -6.32 27.53
N THR A 384 21.41 -5.57 27.45
CA THR A 384 21.74 -4.55 28.45
C THR A 384 21.79 -3.18 27.77
N SER A 385 20.94 -2.29 28.24
CA SER A 385 20.95 -0.81 28.06
C SER A 385 20.78 -0.23 26.63
N GLU A 386 20.06 0.86 26.54
CA GLU A 386 19.80 1.81 25.45
C GLU A 386 18.72 1.45 24.42
N LYS A 387 17.81 2.44 24.18
CA LYS A 387 16.68 2.37 23.22
C LYS A 387 17.04 1.85 21.81
N ARG A 388 18.28 2.07 21.34
CA ARG A 388 18.75 1.57 20.04
C ARG A 388 19.02 0.06 20.04
N LYS A 389 19.52 -0.47 21.13
CA LYS A 389 19.78 -1.90 21.30
C LYS A 389 18.47 -2.68 21.36
N LEU A 390 17.44 -2.10 22.00
CA LEU A 390 16.09 -2.64 22.03
C LEU A 390 15.49 -2.82 20.63
N LYS A 391 15.59 -1.82 19.76
CA LYS A 391 15.12 -1.94 18.39
C LYS A 391 15.77 -3.09 17.61
N ILE A 392 17.04 -3.33 17.82
CA ILE A 392 17.75 -4.46 17.17
C ILE A 392 17.25 -5.79 17.71
N ILE A 393 17.00 -5.89 19.01
CA ILE A 393 16.45 -7.10 19.63
C ILE A 393 15.04 -7.39 19.10
N GLU A 394 14.21 -6.37 19.01
CA GLU A 394 12.88 -6.47 18.39
C GLU A 394 12.95 -6.97 16.95
N GLN A 395 13.89 -6.44 16.16
CA GLN A 395 14.09 -6.86 14.77
C GLN A 395 14.57 -8.31 14.68
N ILE A 396 15.48 -8.72 15.56
CA ILE A 396 15.95 -10.12 15.64
C ILE A 396 14.77 -11.04 15.96
N TYR A 397 13.99 -10.69 16.98
CA TYR A 397 12.81 -11.43 17.39
C TYR A 397 11.81 -11.54 16.22
N TYR A 398 11.49 -10.43 15.57
CA TYR A 398 10.58 -10.36 14.45
C TYR A 398 11.02 -11.25 13.28
N ILE A 399 12.30 -11.17 12.89
CA ILE A 399 12.84 -11.97 11.78
C ILE A 399 12.78 -13.46 12.14
N ALA A 400 13.18 -13.84 13.34
CA ALA A 400 13.16 -15.22 13.79
C ALA A 400 11.73 -15.79 13.77
N HIS A 401 10.75 -15.03 14.27
CA HIS A 401 9.35 -15.45 14.25
C HIS A 401 8.77 -15.55 12.85
N ASN A 402 9.00 -14.56 11.99
CA ASN A 402 8.50 -14.60 10.62
C ASN A 402 9.09 -15.75 9.78
N ILE A 403 10.37 -16.07 10.01
CA ILE A 403 11.01 -17.14 9.25
C ILE A 403 10.55 -18.53 9.73
N ARG A 404 10.24 -18.69 11.02
CA ARG A 404 9.87 -19.98 11.60
C ARG A 404 8.38 -20.26 11.58
N ASN A 405 7.56 -19.26 11.89
CA ASN A 405 6.14 -19.41 12.13
C ASN A 405 5.36 -18.28 11.47
N THR A 406 5.24 -18.33 10.16
CA THR A 406 4.30 -17.47 9.42
C THR A 406 2.83 -17.68 9.83
N LYS A 407 2.55 -18.67 10.67
CA LYS A 407 1.21 -19.07 11.10
C LYS A 407 0.80 -18.59 12.50
N THR A 408 1.71 -18.04 13.30
CA THR A 408 1.38 -17.62 14.68
C THR A 408 1.32 -16.10 14.80
N ASN A 409 0.27 -15.59 15.45
CA ASN A 409 0.04 -14.16 15.69
C ASN A 409 0.93 -13.58 16.80
N GLU A 410 1.90 -14.34 17.31
CA GLU A 410 2.74 -13.90 18.41
C GLU A 410 3.64 -12.71 18.08
N TYR A 411 4.03 -12.57 16.82
CA TYR A 411 4.84 -11.43 16.41
C TYR A 411 4.10 -10.08 16.50
N HIS A 412 2.76 -10.08 16.46
CA HIS A 412 1.98 -8.86 16.67
C HIS A 412 2.08 -8.32 18.10
N ASN A 413 2.45 -9.18 19.03
CA ASN A 413 2.62 -8.84 20.44
C ASN A 413 4.07 -8.61 20.83
N ARG A 414 5.00 -8.60 19.88
CA ARG A 414 6.46 -8.50 20.18
C ARG A 414 6.83 -7.24 20.95
N ASN A 415 6.20 -6.08 20.69
CA ASN A 415 6.48 -4.86 21.43
C ASN A 415 6.07 -5.03 22.90
N LYS A 416 4.90 -5.64 23.14
CA LYS A 416 4.45 -5.99 24.49
C LYS A 416 5.33 -7.04 25.14
N PHE A 417 5.85 -7.96 24.34
CA PHE A 417 6.80 -8.98 24.82
C PHE A 417 8.11 -8.34 25.24
N VAL A 418 8.69 -7.48 24.42
CA VAL A 418 9.95 -6.76 24.74
C VAL A 418 9.78 -5.84 25.94
N GLU A 419 8.67 -5.10 26.03
CA GLU A 419 8.38 -4.21 27.16
C GLU A 419 8.13 -4.94 28.48
N ARG A 420 7.48 -6.11 28.45
CA ARG A 420 7.09 -6.87 29.66
C ARG A 420 8.14 -7.82 30.15
N ASN A 421 8.94 -8.38 29.24
CA ASN A 421 9.80 -9.52 29.51
C ASN A 421 11.25 -9.18 29.18
N TYR A 422 11.78 -8.16 29.81
CA TYR A 422 13.20 -7.81 29.76
C TYR A 422 14.10 -8.83 30.44
N ASN A 423 13.70 -10.10 30.42
CA ASN A 423 14.46 -11.17 31.00
C ASN A 423 15.21 -11.92 29.88
N VAL A 424 16.52 -11.99 30.02
CA VAL A 424 17.46 -12.65 29.08
C VAL A 424 16.95 -14.04 28.67
N ASN A 425 16.38 -14.79 29.61
CA ASN A 425 15.93 -16.15 29.39
C ASN A 425 14.67 -16.26 28.53
N GLN A 426 13.90 -15.17 28.37
CA GLN A 426 12.67 -15.15 27.57
C GLN A 426 12.88 -14.67 26.15
N LEU A 427 14.04 -14.05 25.87
CA LEU A 427 14.45 -13.68 24.53
C LEU A 427 15.27 -14.79 23.84
N GLN A 428 15.50 -15.92 24.51
CA GLN A 428 16.10 -17.09 23.90
C GLN A 428 15.09 -17.76 22.96
N PHE A 429 15.39 -17.74 21.69
CA PHE A 429 14.65 -18.50 20.70
C PHE A 429 15.16 -19.93 20.68
N SER A 430 14.30 -20.89 20.96
CA SER A 430 14.62 -22.30 20.71
C SER A 430 14.66 -22.52 19.21
N PHE A 431 15.82 -22.72 18.68
CA PHE A 431 16.06 -23.02 17.27
C PHE A 431 16.18 -24.55 17.06
N ASN A 432 15.31 -25.34 17.67
CA ASN A 432 15.22 -26.78 17.39
C ASN A 432 14.61 -27.07 16.04
#